data_a9e1f82932af0fdd9bbacb61e7f95557
#
_entry.id   a9e1f82932af0fdd9bbacb61e7f95557
#
_cell.length_a   1.000
_cell.length_b   1.000
_cell.length_c   1.000
_cell.angle_alpha   90.00
_cell.angle_beta   90.00
_cell.angle_gamma   90.00
#
_symmetry.space_group_name_H-M   'P 1'
#
loop_
_entity.id
_entity.type
_entity.pdbx_description
1 polymer ?
#
loop_
_entity_poly.entity_id
_entity_poly.type
_entity_poly.pdbx_seq_one_letter_code
_entity_poly.pdbx_strand_id
1 'polypeptide(L)'
;SNDDFKVSISIKESDYEHSDSITYENWQAANKILGILFLHFEDTFKYRPIEINYDNLRVSFDKGCYRGQEIVARMKYLGVDRRKFCTIVAQQEYTVSNDIKITGEIVNLDNIKVFNAIIKTAELDHIRNDPKIITII
;
A
#
# COMPACT_ATOMS: atom_id res chain seq x y z
N SER A 1 8.83 6.57 4.88
CA SER A 1 8.90 6.58 6.35
C SER A 1 7.71 7.36 6.90
N ASN A 2 7.07 6.83 7.88
CA ASN A 2 6.12 7.54 8.72
C ASN A 2 6.89 7.94 10.00
N ASP A 3 6.53 9.02 10.68
CA ASP A 3 7.26 9.50 11.87
C ASP A 3 7.32 8.45 12.99
N ASP A 4 6.32 7.57 13.06
CA ASP A 4 6.19 6.50 14.06
C ASP A 4 6.70 5.14 13.61
N PHE A 5 7.11 5.00 12.34
CA PHE A 5 7.44 3.68 11.78
C PHE A 5 8.47 3.76 10.64
N LYS A 6 9.54 2.99 10.76
CA LYS A 6 10.60 2.92 9.74
C LYS A 6 10.99 1.47 9.47
N VAL A 7 10.97 1.08 8.21
CA VAL A 7 11.61 -0.16 7.74
C VAL A 7 12.94 0.20 7.08
N SER A 8 14.00 -0.49 7.47
CA SER A 8 15.32 -0.37 6.86
C SER A 8 15.84 -1.75 6.46
N ILE A 9 16.53 -1.80 5.32
CA ILE A 9 17.24 -2.99 4.85
C ILE A 9 18.73 -2.67 4.94
N SER A 10 19.50 -3.52 5.61
CA SER A 10 20.95 -3.43 5.67
C SER A 10 21.56 -4.75 5.25
N ILE A 11 22.67 -4.67 4.51
CA ILE A 11 23.49 -5.82 4.16
C ILE A 11 24.67 -5.82 5.15
N LYS A 12 24.83 -6.92 5.89
CA LYS A 12 25.92 -7.10 6.87
C LYS A 12 26.68 -8.39 6.57
N GLU A 13 27.91 -8.46 7.01
CA GLU A 13 28.70 -9.70 6.97
C GLU A 13 28.11 -10.75 7.93
N SER A 14 28.48 -12.01 7.73
CA SER A 14 27.78 -13.23 8.13
C SER A 14 27.62 -13.51 9.65
N ASP A 15 28.23 -12.73 10.53
CA ASP A 15 28.25 -13.01 11.97
C ASP A 15 27.26 -12.17 12.79
N TYR A 16 26.16 -11.74 12.15
CA TYR A 16 25.12 -10.98 12.84
C TYR A 16 24.16 -11.89 13.61
N GLU A 17 24.22 -11.85 14.92
CA GLU A 17 23.21 -12.46 15.78
C GLU A 17 21.93 -11.60 15.76
N HIS A 18 20.81 -12.22 15.39
CA HIS A 18 19.50 -11.58 15.49
C HIS A 18 19.05 -11.55 16.93
N SER A 19 18.96 -10.36 17.52
CA SER A 19 18.41 -10.20 18.86
C SER A 19 16.88 -10.32 18.88
N ASP A 20 16.22 -9.91 17.80
CA ASP A 20 14.76 -9.90 17.68
C ASP A 20 14.33 -10.39 16.29
N SER A 21 13.53 -11.44 16.24
CA SER A 21 12.89 -11.90 15.00
C SER A 21 11.45 -11.37 14.93
N ILE A 22 11.10 -10.75 13.83
CA ILE A 22 9.71 -10.44 13.51
C ILE A 22 9.12 -11.56 12.66
N THR A 23 7.83 -11.85 12.83
CA THR A 23 7.14 -12.80 11.96
C THR A 23 6.98 -12.27 10.54
N TYR A 24 6.78 -13.16 9.58
CA TYR A 24 6.53 -12.79 8.20
C TYR A 24 5.30 -11.88 8.06
N GLU A 25 4.25 -12.17 8.82
CA GLU A 25 3.02 -11.39 8.85
C GLU A 25 3.28 -9.96 9.36
N ASN A 26 4.06 -9.82 10.42
CA ASN A 26 4.46 -8.51 10.94
C ASN A 26 5.25 -7.71 9.90
N TRP A 27 6.18 -8.36 9.20
CA TRP A 27 6.94 -7.74 8.13
C TRP A 27 6.03 -7.31 6.95
N GLN A 28 5.07 -8.15 6.55
CA GLN A 28 4.10 -7.81 5.51
C GLN A 28 3.22 -6.62 5.93
N ALA A 29 2.70 -6.63 7.17
CA ALA A 29 1.88 -5.55 7.70
C ALA A 29 2.66 -4.23 7.72
N ALA A 30 3.93 -4.27 8.15
CA ALA A 30 4.82 -3.13 8.14
C ALA A 30 4.98 -2.51 6.74
N ASN A 31 5.21 -3.33 5.73
CA ASN A 31 5.30 -2.85 4.35
C ASN A 31 3.99 -2.22 3.86
N LYS A 32 2.84 -2.81 4.21
CA LYS A 32 1.53 -2.23 3.88
C LYS A 32 1.32 -0.86 4.52
N ILE A 33 1.68 -0.70 5.79
CA ILE A 33 1.60 0.58 6.51
C ILE A 33 2.49 1.64 5.84
N LEU A 34 3.61 1.26 5.25
CA LEU A 34 4.46 2.14 4.46
C LEU A 34 3.91 2.44 3.05
N GLY A 35 2.74 1.91 2.70
CA GLY A 35 2.15 2.08 1.38
C GLY A 35 2.86 1.26 0.28
N ILE A 36 3.60 0.22 0.66
CA ILE A 36 4.32 -0.63 -0.28
C ILE A 36 3.39 -1.80 -0.67
N LEU A 37 3.09 -1.89 -1.96
CA LEU A 37 2.42 -3.04 -2.55
C LEU A 37 3.45 -3.93 -3.25
N PHE A 38 3.50 -5.21 -2.90
CA PHE A 38 4.22 -6.22 -3.67
C PHE A 38 3.29 -6.77 -4.74
N LEU A 39 3.72 -6.66 -5.99
CA LEU A 39 2.98 -7.17 -7.15
C LEU A 39 3.34 -8.63 -7.37
N HIS A 40 2.33 -9.47 -7.51
CA HIS A 40 2.47 -10.84 -7.96
C HIS A 40 2.34 -10.93 -9.49
N PHE A 41 2.68 -12.07 -10.07
CA PHE A 41 2.56 -12.27 -11.52
C PHE A 41 1.13 -12.07 -12.01
N GLU A 42 0.15 -12.48 -11.21
CA GLU A 42 -1.28 -12.32 -11.49
C GLU A 42 -1.74 -10.86 -11.54
N ASP A 43 -0.93 -9.93 -11.00
CA ASP A 43 -1.22 -8.50 -11.01
C ASP A 43 -0.76 -7.80 -12.30
N THR A 44 -0.12 -8.56 -13.20
CA THR A 44 0.32 -8.06 -14.51
C THR A 44 -0.84 -7.42 -15.26
N PHE A 45 -0.63 -6.19 -15.70
CA PHE A 45 -1.61 -5.34 -16.40
C PHE A 45 -2.86 -4.91 -15.59
N LYS A 46 -2.95 -5.23 -14.29
CA LYS A 46 -4.12 -4.85 -13.47
C LYS A 46 -4.11 -3.41 -12.98
N TYR A 47 -2.92 -2.85 -12.76
CA TYR A 47 -2.76 -1.55 -12.11
C TYR A 47 -1.92 -0.59 -12.94
N ARG A 48 -2.26 0.69 -12.87
CA ARG A 48 -1.38 1.76 -13.32
C ARG A 48 -0.50 2.22 -12.15
N PRO A 49 0.76 2.65 -12.40
CA PRO A 49 1.68 3.03 -11.32
C PRO A 49 1.10 4.04 -10.33
N ILE A 50 0.35 5.03 -10.81
CA ILE A 50 -0.27 6.06 -9.96
C ILE A 50 -1.39 5.48 -9.09
N GLU A 51 -2.14 4.48 -9.58
CA GLU A 51 -3.25 3.87 -8.82
C GLU A 51 -2.77 3.09 -7.59
N ILE A 52 -1.49 2.77 -7.51
CA ILE A 52 -0.88 1.98 -6.43
C ILE A 52 0.31 2.69 -5.77
N ASN A 53 0.33 4.02 -5.85
CA ASN A 53 1.35 4.89 -5.25
C ASN A 53 2.80 4.65 -5.77
N TYR A 54 2.95 3.98 -6.89
CA TYR A 54 4.28 3.70 -7.46
C TYR A 54 4.94 4.92 -8.09
N ASP A 55 4.17 5.95 -8.45
CA ASP A 55 4.70 7.22 -8.93
C ASP A 55 5.60 7.90 -7.89
N ASN A 56 5.33 7.73 -6.61
CA ASN A 56 6.16 8.25 -5.52
C ASN A 56 7.32 7.30 -5.15
N LEU A 57 7.14 6.00 -5.35
CA LEU A 57 8.09 5.00 -4.86
C LEU A 57 9.02 4.45 -5.95
N ARG A 58 8.56 4.36 -7.19
CA ARG A 58 9.19 3.58 -8.26
C ARG A 58 9.36 4.32 -9.58
N VAL A 59 8.70 5.44 -9.79
CA VAL A 59 8.74 6.20 -11.05
C VAL A 59 9.52 7.48 -10.87
N SER A 60 10.56 7.70 -11.69
CA SER A 60 11.22 8.99 -11.80
C SER A 60 10.64 9.77 -12.98
N PHE A 61 10.24 11.01 -12.74
CA PHE A 61 9.72 11.92 -13.79
C PHE A 61 10.84 12.75 -14.43
N ASP A 62 12.02 12.79 -13.83
CA ASP A 62 13.19 13.56 -14.30
C ASP A 62 14.10 12.76 -15.22
N LYS A 63 13.83 11.48 -15.42
CA LYS A 63 14.59 10.62 -16.33
C LYS A 63 14.11 10.76 -17.77
N GLY A 64 14.96 10.33 -18.72
CA GLY A 64 14.63 10.30 -20.15
C GLY A 64 13.39 9.46 -20.47
N CYS A 65 12.93 9.55 -21.72
CA CYS A 65 11.72 8.88 -22.21
C CYS A 65 11.71 7.36 -21.97
N TYR A 66 10.55 6.84 -21.59
CA TYR A 66 10.31 5.41 -21.44
C TYR A 66 8.91 5.04 -21.97
N ARG A 67 8.73 3.76 -22.30
CA ARG A 67 7.46 3.25 -22.83
C ARG A 67 6.34 3.44 -21.80
N GLY A 68 5.25 4.11 -22.19
CA GLY A 68 4.11 4.39 -21.32
C GLY A 68 4.20 5.71 -20.53
N GLN A 69 5.29 6.46 -20.67
CA GLN A 69 5.48 7.74 -19.97
C GLN A 69 4.32 8.71 -20.16
N GLU A 70 3.78 8.81 -21.36
CA GLU A 70 2.68 9.74 -21.67
C GLU A 70 1.46 9.49 -20.77
N ILE A 71 1.07 8.23 -20.60
CA ILE A 71 -0.09 7.85 -19.77
C ILE A 71 0.19 8.19 -18.30
N VAL A 72 1.38 7.86 -17.79
CA VAL A 72 1.78 8.12 -16.41
C VAL A 72 1.86 9.62 -16.14
N ALA A 73 2.49 10.39 -17.03
CA ALA A 73 2.58 11.85 -16.91
C ALA A 73 1.20 12.51 -16.99
N ARG A 74 0.36 12.10 -17.93
CA ARG A 74 -1.02 12.61 -18.04
C ARG A 74 -1.82 12.37 -16.77
N MET A 75 -1.74 11.19 -16.19
CA MET A 75 -2.44 10.90 -14.93
C MET A 75 -1.93 11.75 -13.78
N LYS A 76 -0.62 11.98 -13.69
CA LYS A 76 -0.02 12.79 -12.63
C LYS A 76 -0.39 14.26 -12.73
N TYR A 77 -0.33 14.84 -13.92
CA TYR A 77 -0.47 16.28 -14.09
C TYR A 77 -1.88 16.74 -14.47
N LEU A 78 -2.69 15.86 -15.08
CA LEU A 78 -4.03 16.19 -15.58
C LEU A 78 -5.12 15.28 -15.00
N GLY A 79 -4.74 14.27 -14.23
CA GLY A 79 -5.68 13.32 -13.64
C GLY A 79 -6.51 13.96 -12.53
N VAL A 80 -7.83 13.72 -12.56
CA VAL A 80 -8.67 13.97 -11.40
C VAL A 80 -8.49 12.81 -10.44
N ASP A 81 -8.07 13.11 -9.21
CA ASP A 81 -7.84 12.11 -8.15
C ASP A 81 -9.19 11.55 -7.63
N ARG A 82 -9.79 10.67 -8.44
CA ARG A 82 -11.08 10.02 -8.11
C ARG A 82 -10.93 8.78 -7.25
N ARG A 83 -9.71 8.26 -7.12
CA ARG A 83 -9.40 7.04 -6.37
C ARG A 83 -8.07 7.24 -5.66
N LYS A 84 -8.01 6.76 -4.42
CA LYS A 84 -6.80 6.80 -3.61
C LYS A 84 -6.38 5.39 -3.25
N PHE A 85 -5.09 5.15 -3.35
CA PHE A 85 -4.45 4.01 -2.73
C PHE A 85 -4.21 4.33 -1.26
N CYS A 86 -4.62 3.44 -0.40
CA CYS A 86 -4.46 3.59 1.04
C CYS A 86 -4.25 2.24 1.70
N THR A 87 -3.74 2.27 2.92
CA THR A 87 -3.65 1.12 3.80
C THR A 87 -4.74 1.23 4.85
N ILE A 88 -5.52 0.18 5.00
CA ILE A 88 -6.57 0.09 6.02
C ILE A 88 -6.10 -0.86 7.11
N VAL A 89 -6.18 -0.38 8.35
CA VAL A 89 -6.05 -1.18 9.56
C VAL A 89 -7.43 -1.27 10.19
N ALA A 90 -7.95 -2.48 10.31
CA ALA A 90 -9.31 -2.72 10.82
C ALA A 90 -9.31 -3.85 11.85
N GLN A 91 -10.37 -3.91 12.65
CA GLN A 91 -10.62 -5.03 13.56
C GLN A 91 -10.81 -6.32 12.77
N GLN A 92 -10.55 -7.46 13.39
CA GLN A 92 -10.63 -8.77 12.73
C GLN A 92 -12.03 -9.07 12.18
N GLU A 93 -13.08 -8.58 12.83
CA GLU A 93 -14.48 -8.77 12.44
C GLU A 93 -14.95 -7.84 11.31
N TYR A 94 -14.10 -6.90 10.86
CA TYR A 94 -14.45 -6.00 9.77
C TYR A 94 -14.70 -6.78 8.48
N THR A 95 -15.85 -6.57 7.87
CA THR A 95 -16.19 -7.14 6.56
C THR A 95 -15.96 -6.09 5.50
N VAL A 96 -15.09 -6.39 4.55
CA VAL A 96 -14.75 -5.45 3.47
C VAL A 96 -15.96 -5.21 2.58
N SER A 97 -16.35 -3.94 2.43
CA SER A 97 -17.47 -3.57 1.55
C SER A 97 -17.07 -3.68 0.06
N ASN A 98 -18.07 -3.81 -0.80
CA ASN A 98 -17.89 -3.90 -2.25
C ASN A 98 -17.31 -2.62 -2.88
N ASP A 99 -17.32 -1.51 -2.18
CA ASP A 99 -16.77 -0.22 -2.62
C ASP A 99 -15.26 -0.14 -2.44
N ILE A 100 -14.68 -1.10 -1.71
CA ILE A 100 -13.26 -1.20 -1.43
C ILE A 100 -12.62 -2.22 -2.36
N LYS A 101 -11.78 -1.77 -3.27
CA LYS A 101 -10.98 -2.67 -4.11
C LYS A 101 -9.69 -3.04 -3.39
N ILE A 102 -9.66 -4.22 -2.78
CA ILE A 102 -8.45 -4.75 -2.15
C ILE A 102 -7.36 -4.95 -3.21
N THR A 103 -6.12 -4.63 -2.85
CA THR A 103 -4.92 -4.84 -3.66
C THR A 103 -3.94 -5.72 -2.88
N GLY A 104 -3.53 -6.82 -3.51
CA GLY A 104 -2.72 -7.84 -2.84
C GLY A 104 -3.48 -8.58 -1.73
N GLU A 105 -2.76 -9.16 -0.79
CA GLU A 105 -3.29 -10.00 0.27
C GLU A 105 -3.72 -9.20 1.50
N ILE A 106 -4.66 -9.75 2.27
CA ILE A 106 -4.99 -9.27 3.62
C ILE A 106 -4.05 -9.95 4.59
N VAL A 107 -3.36 -9.16 5.41
CA VAL A 107 -2.53 -9.68 6.51
C VAL A 107 -3.35 -9.67 7.79
N ASN A 108 -3.49 -10.83 8.42
CA ASN A 108 -4.16 -10.98 9.69
C ASN A 108 -3.11 -11.02 10.81
N LEU A 109 -3.29 -10.17 11.80
CA LEU A 109 -2.50 -10.12 13.02
C LEU A 109 -3.47 -10.23 14.19
N ASP A 110 -3.25 -11.11 15.14
CA ASP A 110 -4.09 -11.34 16.33
C ASP A 110 -5.54 -10.80 16.22
N ASN A 111 -5.76 -9.54 16.62
CA ASN A 111 -7.07 -8.90 16.66
C ASN A 111 -7.33 -7.90 15.53
N ILE A 112 -6.38 -7.73 14.60
CA ILE A 112 -6.48 -6.76 13.51
C ILE A 112 -6.15 -7.40 12.16
N LYS A 113 -6.65 -6.77 11.12
CA LYS A 113 -6.25 -7.03 9.73
C LYS A 113 -5.71 -5.77 9.08
N VAL A 114 -4.68 -5.95 8.27
CA VAL A 114 -4.02 -4.88 7.52
C VAL A 114 -4.03 -5.21 6.04
N PHE A 115 -4.53 -4.30 5.23
CA PHE A 115 -4.59 -4.51 3.78
C PHE A 115 -4.50 -3.20 3.01
N ASN A 116 -3.99 -3.28 1.79
CA ASN A 116 -3.96 -2.16 0.87
C ASN A 116 -5.22 -2.18 0.00
N ALA A 117 -5.73 -1.00 -0.31
CA ALA A 117 -6.94 -0.85 -1.10
C ALA A 117 -6.91 0.38 -2.00
N ILE A 118 -7.68 0.32 -3.06
CA ILE A 118 -8.02 1.46 -3.90
C ILE A 118 -9.47 1.83 -3.61
N ILE A 119 -9.69 3.04 -3.13
CA ILE A 119 -11.00 3.55 -2.71
C ILE A 119 -11.35 4.79 -3.53
N LYS A 120 -12.61 4.96 -3.88
CA LYS A 120 -13.10 6.21 -4.47
C LYS A 120 -13.01 7.32 -3.42
N THR A 121 -12.51 8.48 -3.83
CA THR A 121 -12.34 9.63 -2.92
C THR A 121 -13.65 10.01 -2.22
N ALA A 122 -14.78 9.89 -2.91
CA ALA A 122 -16.11 10.17 -2.34
C ALA A 122 -16.52 9.20 -1.21
N GLU A 123 -15.98 7.98 -1.17
CA GLU A 123 -16.33 6.95 -0.19
C GLU A 123 -15.40 6.95 1.04
N LEU A 124 -14.26 7.67 0.96
CA LEU A 124 -13.24 7.65 2.01
C LEU A 124 -13.77 8.06 3.38
N ASP A 125 -14.58 9.11 3.44
CA ASP A 125 -15.12 9.61 4.71
C ASP A 125 -16.13 8.64 5.31
N HIS A 126 -16.94 7.99 4.46
CA HIS A 126 -17.88 6.96 4.90
C HIS A 126 -17.15 5.75 5.50
N ILE A 127 -16.11 5.28 4.80
CA ILE A 127 -15.30 4.15 5.25
C ILE A 127 -14.53 4.49 6.53
N ARG A 128 -13.98 5.70 6.63
CA ARG A 128 -13.24 6.17 7.81
C ARG A 128 -14.10 6.23 9.07
N ASN A 129 -15.39 6.46 8.91
CA ASN A 129 -16.34 6.56 10.03
C ASN A 129 -16.87 5.18 10.48
N ASP A 130 -16.50 4.08 9.83
CA ASP A 130 -16.88 2.74 10.30
C ASP A 130 -16.15 2.44 11.63
N PRO A 131 -16.87 2.10 12.72
CA PRO A 131 -16.27 1.88 14.04
C PRO A 131 -15.31 0.70 14.11
N LYS A 132 -15.33 -0.19 13.12
CA LYS A 132 -14.39 -1.31 13.01
C LYS A 132 -13.11 -0.97 12.28
N ILE A 133 -13.01 0.21 11.69
CA ILE A 133 -11.78 0.72 11.09
C ILE A 133 -11.01 1.49 12.15
N ILE A 134 -9.76 1.06 12.39
CA ILE A 134 -8.87 1.67 13.35
C ILE A 134 -8.19 2.89 12.73
N THR A 135 -7.68 2.74 11.51
CA THR A 135 -7.06 3.85 10.79
C THR A 135 -7.00 3.58 9.28
N ILE A 136 -6.93 4.66 8.51
CA ILE A 136 -6.63 4.66 7.06
C ILE A 136 -5.41 5.57 6.85
N ILE A 137 -4.36 4.99 6.26
CA ILE A 137 -3.07 5.63 5.99
C ILE A 137 -2.90 5.87 4.50
#